data_43038fa93e2d4d4b0fab1355950cfcc0
#
_entry.id   43038fa93e2d4d4b0fab1355950cfcc0
#
_cell.length_a   1.000
_cell.length_b   1.000
_cell.length_c   1.000
_cell.angle_alpha   90.00
_cell.angle_beta   90.00
_cell.angle_gamma   90.00
#
_symmetry.space_group_name_H-M   'P 1'
#
loop_
_entity.id
_entity.type
_entity.pdbx_description
1 polymer ?
#
loop_
_entity_poly.entity_id
_entity_poly.type
_entity_poly.pdbx_seq_one_letter_code
_entity_poly.pdbx_strand_id
1 'polypeptide(L)'
;MIRFESVSKTYPGGYQALKNVSFTIAKGEMIFIAGHSGAGKSTVLRLIAGITKPTTGKVLVNKHDLGELSDNQLCYMRQHIGIVFQDHKILFDRNVLQNVMLPLRIIGYDNESAEKRARVAIEKVGLAGRE
;
A
#
# COMPACT_ATOMS: atom_id res chain seq x y z
N MET A 1 0.72 -0.79 13.83
CA MET A 1 -0.69 -0.75 14.32
C MET A 1 -1.52 0.06 13.35
N ILE A 2 -2.67 -0.47 12.94
CA ILE A 2 -3.65 0.20 12.06
C ILE A 2 -4.96 0.29 12.83
N ARG A 3 -5.67 1.41 12.74
CA ARG A 3 -6.96 1.60 13.42
C ARG A 3 -7.91 2.39 12.54
N PHE A 4 -9.11 1.88 12.40
CA PHE A 4 -10.25 2.51 11.75
C PHE A 4 -11.23 2.96 12.83
N GLU A 5 -11.66 4.22 12.77
CA GLU A 5 -12.62 4.81 13.72
C GLU A 5 -13.81 5.36 12.94
N SER A 6 -14.93 4.65 13.00
CA SER A 6 -16.20 5.02 12.35
C SER A 6 -16.05 5.42 10.88
N VAL A 7 -15.22 4.68 10.14
CA VAL A 7 -14.84 5.01 8.76
C VAL A 7 -15.98 4.70 7.79
N SER A 8 -16.37 5.71 7.03
CA SER A 8 -17.22 5.53 5.84
C SER A 8 -16.48 6.01 4.59
N LYS A 9 -16.73 5.35 3.48
CA LYS A 9 -16.21 5.74 2.17
C LYS A 9 -17.27 5.67 1.10
N THR A 10 -17.59 6.82 0.54
CA THR A 10 -18.43 6.97 -0.65
C THR A 10 -17.59 7.48 -1.81
N TYR A 11 -17.69 6.82 -2.96
CA TYR A 11 -17.02 7.24 -4.19
C TYR A 11 -17.89 8.20 -5.00
N PRO A 12 -17.31 8.99 -5.94
CA PRO A 12 -18.09 9.72 -6.91
C PRO A 12 -19.10 8.81 -7.61
N GLY A 13 -20.33 9.31 -7.80
CA GLY A 13 -21.47 8.48 -8.28
C GLY A 13 -22.30 7.83 -7.17
N GLY A 14 -21.99 8.12 -5.88
CA GLY A 14 -22.83 7.71 -4.75
C GLY A 14 -22.61 6.29 -4.23
N TYR A 15 -21.67 5.53 -4.81
CA TYR A 15 -21.36 4.18 -4.32
C TYR A 15 -20.68 4.22 -2.96
N GLN A 16 -21.38 3.74 -1.92
CA GLN A 16 -20.88 3.63 -0.56
C GLN A 16 -20.16 2.30 -0.36
N ALA A 17 -18.83 2.32 -0.42
CA ALA A 17 -17.98 1.13 -0.30
C ALA A 17 -17.76 0.69 1.16
N LEU A 18 -17.77 1.62 2.10
CA LEU A 18 -17.67 1.34 3.54
C LEU A 18 -18.69 2.19 4.30
N LYS A 19 -19.30 1.61 5.33
CA LYS A 19 -20.30 2.26 6.18
C LYS A 19 -19.97 2.05 7.64
N ASN A 20 -19.50 3.11 8.32
CA ASN A 20 -19.23 3.16 9.76
C ASN A 20 -18.39 1.97 10.27
N VAL A 21 -17.26 1.71 9.60
CA VAL A 21 -16.39 0.57 9.91
C VAL A 21 -15.37 0.95 10.97
N SER A 22 -15.28 0.14 12.04
CA SER A 22 -14.29 0.32 13.09
C SER A 22 -13.62 -1.00 13.42
N PHE A 23 -12.28 -1.00 13.42
CA PHE A 23 -11.45 -2.13 13.85
C PHE A 23 -10.03 -1.68 14.16
N THR A 24 -9.27 -2.53 14.82
CA THR A 24 -7.84 -2.31 15.09
C THR A 24 -7.06 -3.55 14.69
N ILE A 25 -5.88 -3.33 14.07
CA ILE A 25 -4.88 -4.35 13.79
C ILE A 25 -3.65 -4.02 14.61
N ALA A 26 -3.26 -4.94 15.49
CA ALA A 26 -2.09 -4.79 16.33
C ALA A 26 -0.78 -4.92 15.52
N LYS A 27 0.34 -4.49 16.10
CA LYS A 27 1.65 -4.69 15.49
C LYS A 27 2.00 -6.20 15.50
N GLY A 28 2.43 -6.70 14.35
CA GLY A 28 2.81 -8.12 14.17
C GLY A 28 1.62 -9.06 13.95
N GLU A 29 0.40 -8.54 13.92
CA GLU A 29 -0.79 -9.33 13.66
C GLU A 29 -0.94 -9.64 12.16
N MET A 30 -1.31 -10.87 11.85
CA MET A 30 -1.70 -11.31 10.52
C MET A 30 -3.22 -11.43 10.45
N ILE A 31 -3.86 -10.74 9.50
CA ILE A 31 -5.31 -10.77 9.34
C ILE A 31 -5.71 -11.13 7.92
N PHE A 32 -6.90 -11.71 7.78
CA PHE A 32 -7.57 -11.94 6.51
C PHE A 32 -8.84 -11.09 6.43
N ILE A 33 -8.98 -10.34 5.31
CA ILE A 33 -10.21 -9.62 5.01
C ILE A 33 -11.02 -10.44 4.02
N ALA A 34 -12.09 -11.07 4.47
CA ALA A 34 -12.98 -11.89 3.67
C ALA A 34 -14.29 -11.15 3.34
N GLY A 35 -14.96 -11.55 2.27
CA GLY A 35 -16.23 -11.00 1.83
C GLY A 35 -16.43 -11.17 0.33
N HIS A 36 -17.69 -11.02 -0.13
CA HIS A 36 -18.04 -11.11 -1.55
C HIS A 36 -17.40 -9.99 -2.39
N SER A 37 -17.47 -10.09 -3.71
CA SER A 37 -17.02 -9.00 -4.61
C SER A 37 -17.82 -7.73 -4.30
N GLY A 38 -17.16 -6.58 -4.27
CA GLY A 38 -17.78 -5.29 -3.92
C GLY A 38 -17.94 -5.03 -2.41
N ALA A 39 -17.57 -5.97 -1.52
CA ALA A 39 -17.70 -5.80 -0.06
C ALA A 39 -16.75 -4.74 0.57
N GLY A 40 -16.01 -3.96 -0.23
CA GLY A 40 -15.15 -2.89 0.27
C GLY A 40 -13.72 -3.32 0.63
N LYS A 41 -13.32 -4.58 0.44
CA LYS A 41 -11.97 -5.09 0.79
C LYS A 41 -10.84 -4.25 0.20
N SER A 42 -10.88 -4.01 -1.11
CA SER A 42 -9.88 -3.18 -1.79
C SER A 42 -9.91 -1.72 -1.32
N THR A 43 -11.08 -1.23 -0.91
CA THR A 43 -11.23 0.12 -0.34
C THR A 43 -10.52 0.23 1.01
N VAL A 44 -10.62 -0.79 1.87
CA VAL A 44 -9.87 -0.84 3.13
C VAL A 44 -8.37 -0.76 2.87
N LEU A 45 -7.84 -1.57 1.94
CA LEU A 45 -6.41 -1.54 1.59
C LEU A 45 -5.98 -0.18 1.00
N ARG A 46 -6.79 0.42 0.14
CA ARG A 46 -6.52 1.75 -0.43
C ARG A 46 -6.51 2.85 0.63
N LEU A 47 -7.36 2.75 1.64
CA LEU A 47 -7.38 3.68 2.78
C LEU A 47 -6.12 3.52 3.64
N ILE A 48 -5.71 2.29 3.97
CA ILE A 48 -4.48 2.01 4.72
C ILE A 48 -3.24 2.53 3.99
N ALA A 49 -3.22 2.41 2.67
CA ALA A 49 -2.12 2.92 1.84
C ALA A 49 -2.15 4.44 1.62
N GLY A 50 -3.19 5.13 2.12
CA GLY A 50 -3.38 6.56 1.86
C GLY A 50 -3.64 6.91 0.39
N ILE A 51 -4.00 5.92 -0.45
CA ILE A 51 -4.33 6.13 -1.88
C ILE A 51 -5.64 6.89 -2.02
N THR A 52 -6.55 6.70 -1.09
CA THR A 52 -7.80 7.44 -0.99
C THR A 52 -8.03 7.85 0.46
N LYS A 53 -8.75 8.96 0.66
CA LYS A 53 -9.15 9.43 2.00
C LYS A 53 -10.55 8.92 2.36
N PRO A 54 -10.85 8.70 3.64
CA PRO A 54 -12.22 8.40 4.08
C PRO A 54 -13.16 9.58 3.77
N THR A 55 -14.45 9.30 3.61
CA THR A 55 -15.48 10.36 3.52
C THR A 55 -15.82 10.89 4.92
N THR A 56 -15.89 9.99 5.90
CA THR A 56 -16.05 10.30 7.33
C THR A 56 -15.26 9.32 8.16
N GLY A 57 -14.98 9.67 9.42
CA GLY A 57 -14.18 8.87 10.34
C GLY A 57 -12.68 9.05 10.12
N LYS A 58 -11.89 8.26 10.82
CA LYS A 58 -10.42 8.37 10.83
C LYS A 58 -9.75 7.05 10.52
N VAL A 59 -8.66 7.11 9.77
CA VAL A 59 -7.76 5.96 9.51
C VAL A 59 -6.40 6.30 10.07
N LEU A 60 -6.01 5.59 11.13
CA LEU A 60 -4.72 5.79 11.78
C LEU A 60 -3.76 4.66 11.41
N VAL A 61 -2.55 5.03 10.99
CA VAL A 61 -1.43 4.11 10.77
C VAL A 61 -0.28 4.57 11.67
N ASN A 62 0.18 3.70 12.55
CA ASN A 62 1.19 4.03 13.56
C ASN A 62 0.89 5.33 14.33
N LYS A 63 -0.37 5.53 14.73
CA LYS A 63 -0.91 6.72 15.45
C LYS A 63 -1.05 7.99 14.60
N HIS A 64 -0.68 8.00 13.33
CA HIS A 64 -0.88 9.13 12.43
C HIS A 64 -2.21 9.01 11.70
N ASP A 65 -3.06 10.02 11.78
CA ASP A 65 -4.31 10.10 11.00
C ASP A 65 -3.97 10.41 9.54
N LEU A 66 -4.25 9.48 8.64
CA LEU A 66 -3.95 9.63 7.21
C LEU A 66 -4.76 10.74 6.54
N GLY A 67 -5.90 11.12 7.13
CA GLY A 67 -6.72 12.23 6.64
C GLY A 67 -6.06 13.60 6.82
N GLU A 68 -5.22 13.73 7.86
CA GLU A 68 -4.54 14.97 8.24
C GLU A 68 -3.15 15.13 7.60
N LEU A 69 -2.60 14.04 7.02
CA LEU A 69 -1.27 14.09 6.39
C LEU A 69 -1.28 14.89 5.09
N SER A 70 -0.24 15.68 4.90
CA SER A 70 0.08 16.30 3.62
C SER A 70 0.54 15.24 2.60
N ASP A 71 0.54 15.57 1.30
CA ASP A 71 0.97 14.66 0.24
C ASP A 71 2.43 14.19 0.43
N ASN A 72 3.32 15.08 0.87
CA ASN A 72 4.71 14.72 1.18
C ASN A 72 4.81 13.73 2.34
N GLN A 73 4.03 13.93 3.39
CA GLN A 73 3.98 13.00 4.53
C GLN A 73 3.37 11.65 4.13
N LEU A 74 2.34 11.64 3.27
CA LEU A 74 1.79 10.41 2.69
C LEU A 74 2.82 9.67 1.83
N CYS A 75 3.60 10.38 1.01
CA CYS A 75 4.69 9.78 0.25
C CYS A 75 5.73 9.12 1.17
N TYR A 76 6.14 9.80 2.23
CA TYR A 76 7.07 9.24 3.22
C TYR A 76 6.47 8.01 3.92
N MET A 77 5.22 8.07 4.34
CA MET A 77 4.53 6.94 4.99
C MET A 77 4.47 5.71 4.07
N ARG A 78 4.19 5.91 2.77
CA ARG A 78 4.13 4.81 1.78
C ARG A 78 5.46 4.09 1.59
N GLN A 79 6.60 4.75 1.82
CA GLN A 79 7.92 4.10 1.77
C GLN A 79 8.07 2.98 2.84
N HIS A 80 7.23 3.00 3.87
CA HIS A 80 7.23 2.02 4.96
C HIS A 80 6.12 0.97 4.83
N ILE A 81 5.38 0.96 3.73
CA ILE A 81 4.30 0.01 3.45
C ILE A 81 4.61 -0.77 2.18
N GLY A 82 4.71 -2.09 2.29
CA GLY A 82 4.74 -2.98 1.12
C GLY A 82 3.32 -3.31 0.68
N ILE A 83 2.98 -3.07 -0.60
CA ILE A 83 1.67 -3.39 -1.16
C ILE A 83 1.87 -4.24 -2.41
N VAL A 84 1.11 -5.34 -2.50
CA VAL A 84 0.97 -6.13 -3.72
C VAL A 84 -0.41 -5.83 -4.31
N PHE A 85 -0.42 -5.18 -5.47
CA PHE A 85 -1.66 -4.86 -6.18
C PHE A 85 -2.15 -6.04 -7.03
N GLN A 86 -3.46 -6.14 -7.22
CA GLN A 86 -4.08 -7.18 -8.04
C GLN A 86 -3.64 -7.10 -9.51
N ASP A 87 -3.39 -5.90 -10.02
CA ASP A 87 -2.93 -5.60 -11.38
C ASP A 87 -1.40 -5.43 -11.48
N HIS A 88 -0.69 -5.91 -10.45
CA HIS A 88 0.77 -5.96 -10.31
C HIS A 88 1.51 -4.62 -10.45
N LYS A 89 0.96 -3.61 -11.11
CA LYS A 89 1.57 -2.27 -11.35
C LYS A 89 3.00 -2.35 -11.93
N ILE A 90 3.25 -3.32 -12.80
CA ILE A 90 4.53 -3.50 -13.48
C ILE A 90 4.64 -2.51 -14.65
N LEU A 91 5.81 -1.92 -14.81
CA LEU A 91 6.16 -1.12 -15.97
C LEU A 91 6.65 -2.05 -17.08
N PHE A 92 5.82 -2.22 -18.12
CA PHE A 92 6.06 -3.17 -19.21
C PHE A 92 7.17 -2.72 -20.19
N ASP A 93 7.56 -1.45 -20.15
CA ASP A 93 8.68 -0.86 -20.86
C ASP A 93 10.04 -1.10 -20.17
N ARG A 94 10.05 -1.84 -19.07
CA ARG A 94 11.22 -2.13 -18.24
C ARG A 94 11.35 -3.62 -17.97
N ASN A 95 12.60 -4.08 -17.86
CA ASN A 95 12.87 -5.47 -17.45
C ASN A 95 12.61 -5.70 -15.95
N VAL A 96 12.74 -6.95 -15.50
CA VAL A 96 12.48 -7.34 -14.11
C VAL A 96 13.37 -6.56 -13.14
N LEU A 97 14.67 -6.51 -13.41
CA LEU A 97 15.64 -5.81 -12.57
C LEU A 97 15.29 -4.33 -12.40
N GLN A 98 14.96 -3.64 -13.49
CA GLN A 98 14.59 -2.23 -13.48
C GLN A 98 13.29 -1.97 -12.71
N ASN A 99 12.31 -2.88 -12.82
CA ASN A 99 11.08 -2.80 -12.03
C ASN A 99 11.35 -2.97 -10.52
N VAL A 100 12.19 -3.93 -10.14
CA VAL A 100 12.55 -4.18 -8.73
C VAL A 100 13.44 -3.06 -8.17
N MET A 101 14.29 -2.43 -9.00
CA MET A 101 15.11 -1.28 -8.60
C MET A 101 14.29 -0.01 -8.38
N LEU A 102 13.17 0.16 -9.05
CA LEU A 102 12.42 1.41 -9.06
C LEU A 102 12.05 1.93 -7.65
N PRO A 103 11.46 1.13 -6.75
CA PRO A 103 11.17 1.57 -5.38
C PRO A 103 12.43 2.03 -4.63
N LEU A 104 13.55 1.33 -4.80
CA LEU A 104 14.81 1.67 -4.15
C LEU A 104 15.34 3.03 -4.63
N ARG A 105 15.23 3.31 -5.92
CA ARG A 105 15.61 4.62 -6.50
C ARG A 105 14.71 5.76 -6.00
N ILE A 106 13.41 5.50 -5.87
CA ILE A 106 12.43 6.48 -5.36
C ILE A 106 12.77 6.90 -3.92
N ILE A 107 13.25 5.96 -3.09
CA ILE A 107 13.66 6.25 -1.71
C ILE A 107 15.11 6.74 -1.57
N GLY A 108 15.80 6.99 -2.70
CA GLY A 108 17.10 7.68 -2.72
C GLY A 108 18.35 6.80 -2.78
N TYR A 109 18.22 5.49 -3.03
CA TYR A 109 19.40 4.66 -3.29
C TYR A 109 20.06 5.05 -4.62
N ASP A 110 21.39 5.09 -4.64
CA ASP A 110 22.17 5.17 -5.87
C ASP A 110 21.98 3.91 -6.72
N ASN A 111 22.39 3.98 -8.00
CA ASN A 111 22.15 2.89 -8.94
C ASN A 111 22.83 1.58 -8.53
N GLU A 112 24.07 1.63 -8.07
CA GLU A 112 24.84 0.44 -7.69
C GLU A 112 24.22 -0.26 -6.48
N SER A 113 23.91 0.50 -5.43
CA SER A 113 23.25 -0.01 -4.23
C SER A 113 21.85 -0.56 -4.53
N ALA A 114 21.08 0.12 -5.38
CA ALA A 114 19.76 -0.34 -5.80
C ALA A 114 19.83 -1.64 -6.59
N GLU A 115 20.78 -1.76 -7.55
CA GLU A 115 20.97 -2.96 -8.33
C GLU A 115 21.38 -4.15 -7.47
N LYS A 116 22.37 -3.98 -6.59
CA LYS A 116 22.82 -5.04 -5.68
C LYS A 116 21.66 -5.59 -4.83
N ARG A 117 20.86 -4.70 -4.25
CA ARG A 117 19.69 -5.09 -3.43
C ARG A 117 18.60 -5.75 -4.25
N ALA A 118 18.33 -5.24 -5.44
CA ALA A 118 17.34 -5.82 -6.36
C ALA A 118 17.72 -7.24 -6.78
N ARG A 119 18.98 -7.49 -7.13
CA ARG A 119 19.47 -8.84 -7.50
C ARG A 119 19.29 -9.82 -6.34
N VAL A 120 19.63 -9.44 -5.12
CA VAL A 120 19.40 -10.28 -3.92
C VAL A 120 17.91 -10.59 -3.73
N ALA A 121 17.02 -9.62 -3.97
CA ALA A 121 15.58 -9.85 -3.86
C ALA A 121 15.07 -10.82 -4.96
N ILE A 122 15.53 -10.65 -6.20
CA ILE A 122 15.21 -11.50 -7.36
C ILE A 122 15.68 -12.94 -7.11
N GLU A 123 16.89 -13.12 -6.61
CA GLU A 123 17.44 -14.42 -6.26
C GLU A 123 16.61 -15.13 -5.18
N LYS A 124 16.21 -14.41 -4.12
CA LYS A 124 15.38 -14.96 -3.03
C LYS A 124 14.05 -15.54 -3.49
N VAL A 125 13.49 -15.05 -4.60
CA VAL A 125 12.24 -15.55 -5.18
C VAL A 125 12.47 -16.53 -6.34
N GLY A 126 13.72 -16.97 -6.56
CA GLY A 126 14.06 -17.99 -7.56
C GLY A 126 14.06 -17.49 -9.01
N LEU A 127 14.20 -16.18 -9.22
CA LEU A 127 14.22 -15.57 -10.55
C LEU A 127 15.64 -15.16 -11.01
N ALA A 128 16.70 -15.62 -10.36
CA ALA A 128 18.07 -15.41 -10.80
C ALA A 128 18.27 -15.86 -12.26
N GLY A 129 18.90 -15.02 -13.08
CA GLY A 129 19.10 -15.25 -14.51
C GLY A 129 17.87 -14.98 -15.41
N ARG A 130 16.82 -14.35 -14.86
CA ARG A 130 15.61 -13.96 -15.59
C ARG A 130 15.31 -12.44 -15.46
N GLU A 131 16.32 -11.67 -15.14
CA GLU A 131 16.22 -10.22 -14.96
C GLU A 131 15.85 -9.46 -16.22
#